data_b969b223df64bfafc9e1415d21c47caa
#
_entry.id   b969b223df64bfafc9e1415d21c47caa
#
_cell.length_a   1.000
_cell.length_b   1.000
_cell.length_c   1.000
_cell.angle_alpha   90.00
_cell.angle_beta   90.00
_cell.angle_gamma   90.00
#
_symmetry.space_group_name_H-M   'P 1'
#
loop_
_entity.id
_entity.type
_entity.pdbx_description
1 polymer ?
#
loop_
_entity_poly.entity_id
_entity_poly.type
_entity_poly.pdbx_seq_one_letter_code
_entity_poly.pdbx_strand_id
1 'polypeptide(L)'
;MYNEGTIIALSSPPGSGAIAIIRLSGEDALSKTDLFFKSKSGKNLSESGGYSISYGDLVDNDEIIDEVVVSVYKAPHSYTGENIIEISCHGSRYIQEKIITIFTF
;
A
#
# COMPACT_ATOMS: atom_id res chain seq x y z
N MET A 1 10.75 15.37 -10.91
CA MET A 1 12.00 14.63 -10.83
C MET A 1 11.73 13.13 -10.85
N TYR A 2 12.51 12.43 -11.58
CA TYR A 2 12.40 10.99 -11.64
C TYR A 2 12.82 10.39 -10.30
N ASN A 3 11.95 9.55 -9.73
CA ASN A 3 12.23 8.86 -8.49
C ASN A 3 12.40 7.38 -8.79
N GLU A 4 13.61 6.89 -8.63
CA GLU A 4 13.91 5.48 -8.88
C GLU A 4 13.33 4.57 -7.80
N GLY A 5 12.99 5.15 -6.66
CA GLY A 5 12.67 4.36 -5.50
C GLY A 5 11.33 3.67 -5.56
N THR A 6 10.28 4.42 -5.80
CA THR A 6 8.95 3.84 -5.59
C THR A 6 7.92 4.54 -6.46
N ILE A 7 7.08 3.73 -7.09
CA ILE A 7 5.98 4.19 -7.92
C ILE A 7 4.67 3.75 -7.25
N ILE A 8 3.69 4.63 -7.23
CA ILE A 8 2.36 4.30 -6.75
C ILE A 8 1.36 4.43 -7.89
N ALA A 9 0.41 3.50 -7.97
CA ALA A 9 -0.60 3.52 -9.01
C ALA A 9 -1.84 2.74 -8.58
N LEU A 10 -2.98 3.14 -9.13
CA LEU A 10 -4.21 2.35 -9.01
C LEU A 10 -4.05 1.12 -9.91
N SER A 11 -4.17 -0.05 -9.32
CA SER A 11 -3.96 -1.32 -10.01
C SER A 11 -5.25 -1.98 -10.46
N SER A 12 -6.39 -1.57 -9.88
CA SER A 12 -7.71 -2.04 -10.31
C SER A 12 -8.30 -1.04 -11.31
N PRO A 13 -9.39 -1.40 -12.01
CA PRO A 13 -10.02 -0.46 -12.94
C PRO A 13 -10.43 0.84 -12.23
N PRO A 14 -10.34 2.00 -12.90
CA PRO A 14 -10.72 3.27 -12.30
C PRO A 14 -12.23 3.33 -12.06
N GLY A 15 -12.61 4.25 -11.18
CA GLY A 15 -14.00 4.45 -10.82
C GLY A 15 -14.36 3.76 -9.52
N SER A 16 -15.62 3.79 -9.17
CA SER A 16 -16.12 3.19 -7.94
C SER A 16 -16.40 1.72 -8.13
N GLY A 17 -16.14 0.94 -7.09
CA GLY A 17 -16.42 -0.49 -7.07
C GLY A 17 -16.43 -0.95 -5.63
N ALA A 18 -16.54 -2.27 -5.40
CA ALA A 18 -16.52 -2.80 -4.03
C ALA A 18 -15.13 -2.67 -3.40
N ILE A 19 -14.11 -2.99 -4.17
CA ILE A 19 -12.72 -2.99 -3.70
C ILE A 19 -11.85 -2.35 -4.77
N ALA A 20 -10.87 -1.56 -4.33
CA ALA A 20 -9.83 -1.05 -5.20
C ALA A 20 -8.49 -1.56 -4.71
N ILE A 21 -7.55 -1.72 -5.62
CA ILE A 21 -6.19 -2.15 -5.31
C ILE A 21 -5.23 -1.06 -5.74
N ILE A 22 -4.42 -0.61 -4.78
CA ILE A 22 -3.39 0.40 -5.02
C ILE A 22 -2.05 -0.28 -4.80
N ARG A 23 -1.15 -0.13 -5.76
CA ARG A 23 0.14 -0.79 -5.74
C ARG A 23 1.26 0.22 -5.57
N LEU A 24 2.17 -0.07 -4.64
CA LEU A 24 3.45 0.61 -4.53
C LEU A 24 4.52 -0.39 -4.96
N SER A 25 5.40 0.03 -5.85
CA SER A 25 6.48 -0.82 -6.34
C SER A 25 7.78 -0.05 -6.27
N GLY A 26 8.80 -0.64 -5.67
CA GLY A 26 10.10 -0.02 -5.58
C GLY A 26 10.81 -0.33 -4.28
N GLU A 27 12.01 0.19 -4.16
CA GLU A 27 12.88 -0.07 -3.03
C GLU A 27 12.28 0.37 -1.71
N ASP A 28 11.56 1.49 -1.71
CA ASP A 28 11.00 2.08 -0.50
C ASP A 28 9.54 1.72 -0.25
N ALA A 29 9.00 0.75 -0.98
CA ALA A 29 7.58 0.44 -0.90
C ALA A 29 7.15 0.06 0.52
N LEU A 30 7.93 -0.79 1.20
CA LEU A 30 7.58 -1.24 2.54
C LEU A 30 7.72 -0.12 3.56
N SER A 31 8.84 0.60 3.53
CA SER A 31 9.08 1.67 4.52
C SER A 31 8.09 2.81 4.36
N LYS A 32 7.73 3.17 3.14
CA LYS A 32 6.72 4.20 2.91
C LYS A 32 5.36 3.78 3.42
N THR A 33 4.99 2.53 3.17
CA THR A 33 3.69 2.03 3.64
C THR A 33 3.64 1.98 5.16
N ASP A 34 4.74 1.60 5.81
CA ASP A 34 4.80 1.56 7.28
C ASP A 34 4.59 2.92 7.92
N LEU A 35 4.80 4.02 7.20
CA LEU A 35 4.54 5.35 7.75
C LEU A 35 3.04 5.57 8.03
N PHE A 36 2.18 4.92 7.29
CA PHE A 36 0.74 5.14 7.37
C PHE A 36 -0.07 3.92 7.77
N PHE A 37 0.51 2.72 7.67
CA PHE A 37 -0.22 1.49 7.95
C PHE A 37 0.03 1.02 9.38
N LYS A 38 -1.06 0.77 10.11
CA LYS A 38 -1.01 0.23 11.46
C LYS A 38 -1.67 -1.14 11.46
N SER A 39 -0.84 -2.18 11.44
CA SER A 39 -1.32 -3.55 11.46
C SER A 39 -2.02 -3.87 12.78
N LYS A 40 -3.05 -4.68 12.71
CA LYS A 40 -3.74 -5.15 13.92
C LYS A 40 -2.81 -6.00 14.79
N SER A 41 -1.80 -6.63 14.21
CA SER A 41 -0.82 -7.42 14.97
C SER A 41 0.26 -6.56 15.62
N GLY A 42 0.37 -5.31 15.22
CA GLY A 42 1.42 -4.41 15.71
C GLY A 42 2.76 -4.54 15.01
N LYS A 43 2.91 -5.48 14.09
CA LYS A 43 4.16 -5.66 13.34
C LYS A 43 4.27 -4.68 12.20
N ASN A 44 5.49 -4.21 11.94
CA ASN A 44 5.78 -3.44 10.74
C ASN A 44 5.88 -4.37 9.53
N LEU A 45 5.54 -3.84 8.35
CA LEU A 45 5.63 -4.61 7.11
C LEU A 45 7.06 -5.01 6.80
N SER A 46 8.02 -4.18 7.17
CA SER A 46 9.45 -4.47 6.96
C SER A 46 9.91 -5.73 7.69
N GLU A 47 9.18 -6.13 8.72
CA GLU A 47 9.48 -7.32 9.51
C GLU A 47 8.77 -8.57 8.97
N SER A 48 7.91 -8.39 7.97
CA SER A 48 7.12 -9.49 7.39
C SER A 48 7.98 -10.38 6.51
N GLY A 49 7.51 -11.60 6.27
CA GLY A 49 8.16 -12.52 5.36
C GLY A 49 8.03 -12.09 3.89
N GLY A 50 8.65 -12.86 2.99
CA GLY A 50 8.69 -12.53 1.57
C GLY A 50 7.34 -12.48 0.88
N TYR A 51 6.38 -13.25 1.36
CA TYR A 51 5.00 -13.19 0.92
C TYR A 51 4.17 -13.16 2.18
N SER A 52 3.43 -12.07 2.37
CA SER A 52 2.62 -11.95 3.58
C SER A 52 1.42 -11.07 3.33
N ILE A 53 0.40 -11.25 4.17
CA ILE A 53 -0.82 -10.46 4.15
C ILE A 53 -1.03 -9.91 5.56
N SER A 54 -1.28 -8.63 5.65
CA SER A 54 -1.55 -7.96 6.92
C SER A 54 -2.85 -7.18 6.84
N TYR A 55 -3.59 -7.17 7.94
CA TYR A 55 -4.84 -6.43 8.04
C TYR A 55 -4.65 -5.29 9.03
N GLY A 56 -5.17 -4.13 8.73
CA GLY A 56 -5.05 -3.00 9.63
C GLY A 56 -5.64 -1.72 9.07
N ASP A 57 -5.22 -0.61 9.66
CA ASP A 57 -5.73 0.70 9.32
C ASP A 57 -4.68 1.52 8.60
N LEU A 58 -5.11 2.26 7.56
CA LEU A 58 -4.29 3.36 7.04
C LEU A 58 -4.65 4.60 7.82
N VAL A 59 -3.63 5.25 8.38
CA VAL A 59 -3.80 6.40 9.27
C VAL A 59 -2.95 7.55 8.76
N ASP A 60 -3.55 8.74 8.70
CA ASP A 60 -2.85 9.95 8.34
C ASP A 60 -3.26 11.04 9.34
N ASN A 61 -2.27 11.64 10.02
CA ASN A 61 -2.51 12.68 11.04
C ASN A 61 -3.54 12.22 12.10
N ASP A 62 -3.36 11.00 12.60
CA ASP A 62 -4.21 10.39 13.61
C ASP A 62 -5.64 10.10 13.16
N GLU A 63 -5.91 10.25 11.88
CA GLU A 63 -7.22 9.97 11.29
C GLU A 63 -7.16 8.67 10.50
N ILE A 64 -8.09 7.77 10.77
CA ILE A 64 -8.17 6.52 10.01
C ILE A 64 -8.81 6.82 8.65
N ILE A 65 -8.05 6.53 7.59
CA ILE A 65 -8.56 6.71 6.23
C ILE A 65 -9.44 5.55 5.83
N ASP A 66 -8.98 4.33 6.13
CA ASP A 66 -9.71 3.12 5.75
C ASP A 66 -9.09 1.92 6.45
N GLU A 67 -9.88 0.87 6.64
CA GLU A 67 -9.37 -0.44 7.01
C GLU A 67 -8.99 -1.16 5.73
N VAL A 68 -7.79 -1.73 5.70
CA VAL A 68 -7.23 -2.27 4.46
C VAL A 68 -6.56 -3.62 4.71
N VAL A 69 -6.38 -4.34 3.60
CA VAL A 69 -5.53 -5.53 3.59
C VAL A 69 -4.30 -5.19 2.76
N VAL A 70 -3.13 -5.42 3.33
CA VAL A 70 -1.87 -5.14 2.67
C VAL A 70 -1.17 -6.45 2.34
N SER A 71 -0.87 -6.63 1.07
CA SER A 71 -0.11 -7.80 0.59
C SER A 71 1.31 -7.36 0.28
N VAL A 72 2.27 -8.14 0.74
CA VAL A 72 3.70 -7.84 0.59
C VAL A 72 4.34 -8.88 -0.31
N TYR A 73 5.10 -8.42 -1.29
CA TYR A 73 5.91 -9.27 -2.16
C TYR A 73 7.32 -8.70 -2.17
N LYS A 74 8.24 -9.36 -1.49
CA LYS A 74 9.61 -8.86 -1.39
C LYS A 74 10.47 -9.32 -2.56
N ALA A 75 11.33 -8.43 -3.03
CA ALA A 75 12.29 -8.73 -4.06
C ALA A 75 13.17 -9.93 -3.65
N PRO A 76 13.61 -10.75 -4.60
CA PRO A 76 13.34 -10.66 -6.03
C PRO A 76 12.09 -11.41 -6.49
N HIS A 77 11.33 -11.97 -5.56
CA HIS A 77 10.18 -12.84 -5.87
C HIS A 77 8.90 -12.00 -6.00
N SER A 78 8.83 -11.18 -7.05
CA SER A 78 7.67 -10.36 -7.35
C SER A 78 7.57 -10.20 -8.86
N TYR A 79 6.47 -9.57 -9.31
CA TYR A 79 6.25 -9.37 -10.74
C TYR A 79 7.36 -8.56 -11.39
N THR A 80 7.85 -7.54 -10.70
CA THR A 80 8.84 -6.61 -11.26
C THR A 80 10.26 -6.92 -10.83
N GLY A 81 10.44 -7.86 -9.90
CA GLY A 81 11.74 -8.11 -9.27
C GLY A 81 12.05 -7.12 -8.15
N GLU A 82 11.13 -6.20 -7.87
CA GLU A 82 11.27 -5.21 -6.80
C GLU A 82 10.32 -5.54 -5.65
N ASN A 83 10.43 -4.80 -4.55
CA ASN A 83 9.46 -4.89 -3.48
C ASN A 83 8.13 -4.32 -3.96
N ILE A 84 7.05 -5.04 -3.72
CA ILE A 84 5.72 -4.60 -4.09
C ILE A 84 4.80 -4.68 -2.87
N ILE A 85 4.02 -3.63 -2.69
CA ILE A 85 2.92 -3.58 -1.73
C ILE A 85 1.63 -3.44 -2.54
N GLU A 86 0.64 -4.26 -2.21
CA GLU A 86 -0.71 -4.06 -2.75
C GLU A 86 -1.64 -3.77 -1.59
N ILE A 87 -2.33 -2.64 -1.66
CA ILE A 87 -3.27 -2.22 -0.63
C ILE A 87 -4.68 -2.41 -1.20
N SER A 88 -5.42 -3.33 -0.59
CA SER A 88 -6.82 -3.56 -0.94
C SER A 88 -7.67 -2.70 -0.02
N CYS A 89 -8.36 -1.72 -0.58
CA CYS A 89 -9.16 -0.75 0.16
C CYS A 89 -10.59 -0.74 -0.34
N HIS A 90 -11.46 0.01 0.34
CA HIS A 90 -12.81 0.22 -0.16
C HIS A 90 -12.75 0.96 -1.49
N GLY A 91 -13.65 0.58 -2.41
CA GLY A 91 -13.57 1.05 -3.78
C GLY A 91 -14.20 2.41 -4.04
N SER A 92 -14.36 3.25 -3.03
CA SER A 92 -14.88 4.59 -3.25
C SER A 92 -13.80 5.47 -3.86
N ARG A 93 -14.21 6.37 -4.74
CA ARG A 93 -13.26 7.30 -5.37
C ARG A 93 -12.57 8.15 -4.32
N TYR A 94 -13.29 8.60 -3.32
CA TYR A 94 -12.73 9.42 -2.24
C TYR A 94 -11.57 8.69 -1.54
N ILE A 95 -11.79 7.44 -1.16
CA ILE A 95 -10.77 6.64 -0.47
C ILE A 95 -9.56 6.43 -1.38
N GLN A 96 -9.80 6.07 -2.64
CA GLN A 96 -8.71 5.85 -3.61
C GLN A 96 -7.84 7.10 -3.74
N GLU A 97 -8.47 8.26 -3.93
CA GLU A 97 -7.74 9.51 -4.10
C GLU A 97 -6.98 9.89 -2.84
N LYS A 98 -7.59 9.68 -1.68
CA LYS A 98 -6.97 9.97 -0.41
C LYS A 98 -5.70 9.14 -0.21
N ILE A 99 -5.79 7.83 -0.49
CA ILE A 99 -4.65 6.94 -0.33
C ILE A 99 -3.52 7.32 -1.29
N ILE A 100 -3.86 7.55 -2.56
CA ILE A 100 -2.84 7.95 -3.53
C ILE A 100 -2.17 9.25 -3.08
N THR A 101 -2.95 10.19 -2.59
CA THR A 101 -2.42 11.48 -2.15
C THR A 101 -1.42 11.35 -1.01
N ILE A 102 -1.70 10.53 0.00
CA ILE A 102 -0.79 10.42 1.14
C ILE A 102 0.55 9.80 0.74
N PHE A 103 0.57 8.98 -0.31
CA PHE A 103 1.81 8.35 -0.77
C PHE A 103 2.52 9.14 -1.86
N THR A 104 1.91 10.22 -2.32
CA THR A 104 2.49 11.04 -3.39
C THR A 104 3.10 12.30 -2.76
N PHE A 105 4.38 12.22 -2.38
CA PHE A 105 5.07 13.36 -1.78
C PHE A 105 6.56 13.33 -2.07
#